data_33b8904076c9733840e26a46635fd003
#
_entry.id   33b8904076c9733840e26a46635fd003
#
_cell.length_a   1.000
_cell.length_b   1.000
_cell.length_c   1.000
_cell.angle_alpha   90.00
_cell.angle_beta   90.00
_cell.angle_gamma   90.00
#
_symmetry.space_group_name_H-M   'P 1'
#
loop_
_entity.id
_entity.type
_entity.pdbx_description
1 polymer ?
#
loop_
_entity_poly.entity_id
_entity_poly.type
_entity_poly.pdbx_seq_one_letter_code
_entity_poly.pdbx_strand_id
1 'polypeptide(L)'
;MGLEKDLPPGEQLLALFRPFLEYLAASDLSPKTIQKHVDNMWALGGEFIRDLNDDPPLRKRPVEQHLFKMIECGGPLLYHGGEDEQRSFDSTCRKFQRFLSETAR
;
A
#
# COMPACT_ATOMS: atom_id res chain seq x y z
N MET A 1 19.12 -15.29 15.62
CA MET A 1 18.15 -15.52 14.61
C MET A 1 17.85 -14.26 13.83
N GLY A 2 17.91 -14.34 12.54
CA GLY A 2 17.68 -13.17 11.72
C GLY A 2 16.25 -12.69 11.68
N LEU A 3 15.33 -13.49 12.16
CA LEU A 3 13.92 -13.19 12.01
C LEU A 3 13.48 -11.92 12.69
N GLU A 4 14.03 -11.61 13.82
CA GLU A 4 13.61 -10.42 14.54
C GLU A 4 14.21 -9.16 13.97
N LYS A 5 15.44 -9.25 13.47
CA LYS A 5 16.04 -8.11 12.81
C LYS A 5 15.36 -7.85 11.49
N ASP A 6 14.93 -8.95 10.85
CA ASP A 6 14.30 -8.86 9.55
C ASP A 6 12.82 -9.09 9.73
N LEU A 7 12.15 -8.11 10.28
CA LEU A 7 10.69 -8.19 10.40
C LEU A 7 10.11 -8.59 9.06
N PRO A 8 9.14 -9.48 9.06
CA PRO A 8 8.50 -9.88 7.81
C PRO A 8 8.04 -8.63 7.04
N PRO A 9 8.26 -8.60 5.74
CA PRO A 9 7.84 -7.44 4.95
C PRO A 9 6.39 -7.06 5.14
N GLY A 10 5.52 -8.05 5.40
CA GLY A 10 4.11 -7.77 5.65
C GLY A 10 3.91 -6.92 6.89
N GLU A 11 4.67 -7.17 7.95
CA GLU A 11 4.56 -6.39 9.16
C GLU A 11 5.09 -4.98 8.98
N GLN A 12 6.19 -4.84 8.24
CA GLN A 12 6.72 -3.52 7.92
C GLN A 12 5.72 -2.72 7.09
N LEU A 13 5.08 -3.40 6.15
CA LEU A 13 4.09 -2.78 5.29
C LEU A 13 2.89 -2.31 6.10
N LEU A 14 2.43 -3.14 7.04
CA LEU A 14 1.32 -2.75 7.91
C LEU A 14 1.67 -1.54 8.76
N ALA A 15 2.91 -1.45 9.22
CA ALA A 15 3.35 -0.29 9.99
C ALA A 15 3.27 0.98 9.16
N LEU A 16 3.53 0.89 7.86
CA LEU A 16 3.40 2.03 6.97
C LEU A 16 1.94 2.35 6.65
N PHE A 17 1.11 1.33 6.56
CA PHE A 17 -0.31 1.50 6.22
C PHE A 17 -1.14 2.04 7.38
N ARG A 18 -0.79 1.67 8.61
CA ARG A 18 -1.61 1.99 9.77
C ARG A 18 -1.93 3.48 9.91
N PRO A 19 -0.94 4.38 9.83
CA PRO A 19 -1.27 5.80 9.97
C PRO A 19 -2.26 6.28 8.92
N PHE A 20 -2.16 5.76 7.71
CA PHE A 20 -3.08 6.13 6.65
C PHE A 20 -4.48 5.59 6.91
N LEU A 21 -4.58 4.36 7.40
CA LEU A 21 -5.86 3.77 7.72
C LEU A 21 -6.54 4.54 8.85
N GLU A 22 -5.76 4.98 9.84
CA GLU A 22 -6.28 5.81 10.92
C GLU A 22 -6.73 7.17 10.41
N TYR A 23 -5.98 7.73 9.49
CA TYR A 23 -6.34 8.98 8.86
C TYR A 23 -7.67 8.86 8.12
N LEU A 24 -7.86 7.77 7.38
CA LEU A 24 -9.10 7.52 6.68
C LEU A 24 -10.28 7.38 7.64
N ALA A 25 -10.06 6.66 8.74
CA ALA A 25 -11.11 6.43 9.73
C ALA A 25 -11.55 7.72 10.40
N ALA A 26 -10.65 8.69 10.51
CA ALA A 26 -10.95 9.96 11.14
C ALA A 26 -11.45 11.02 10.13
N SER A 27 -11.49 10.67 8.86
CA SER A 27 -11.88 11.63 7.82
C SER A 27 -13.38 11.78 7.74
N ASP A 28 -13.82 12.77 6.97
CA ASP A 28 -15.25 13.02 6.73
C ASP A 28 -15.86 12.15 5.65
N LEU A 29 -15.07 11.23 5.11
CA LEU A 29 -15.55 10.35 4.05
C LEU A 29 -16.64 9.41 4.59
N SER A 30 -17.54 9.00 3.71
CA SER A 30 -18.60 8.07 4.11
C SER A 30 -17.98 6.72 4.46
N PRO A 31 -18.64 5.94 5.34
CA PRO A 31 -18.15 4.61 5.67
C PRO A 31 -17.90 3.73 4.45
N LYS A 32 -18.76 3.87 3.44
CA LYS A 32 -18.62 3.08 2.22
C LYS A 32 -17.35 3.45 1.47
N THR A 33 -17.04 4.75 1.39
CA THR A 33 -15.83 5.21 0.72
C THR A 33 -14.60 4.79 1.49
N ILE A 34 -14.65 4.90 2.82
CA ILE A 34 -13.53 4.47 3.67
C ILE A 34 -13.26 2.99 3.45
N GLN A 35 -14.32 2.17 3.45
CA GLN A 35 -14.17 0.74 3.25
C GLN A 35 -13.53 0.44 1.89
N LYS A 36 -13.90 1.19 0.88
CA LYS A 36 -13.34 1.00 -0.45
C LYS A 36 -11.84 1.26 -0.45
N HIS A 37 -11.41 2.33 0.20
CA HIS A 37 -9.99 2.62 0.32
C HIS A 37 -9.26 1.55 1.11
N VAL A 38 -9.87 1.07 2.20
CA VAL A 38 -9.27 0.00 3.00
C VAL A 38 -9.08 -1.24 2.16
N ASP A 39 -10.09 -1.62 1.40
CA ASP A 39 -10.01 -2.79 0.53
C ASP A 39 -8.90 -2.61 -0.51
N ASN A 40 -8.77 -1.42 -1.06
CA ASN A 40 -7.72 -1.14 -2.04
C ASN A 40 -6.33 -1.20 -1.40
N MET A 41 -6.20 -0.79 -0.13
CA MET A 41 -4.93 -0.90 0.57
C MET A 41 -4.54 -2.36 0.76
N TRP A 42 -5.50 -3.23 1.04
CA TRP A 42 -5.23 -4.66 1.13
C TRP A 42 -4.78 -5.23 -0.21
N ALA A 43 -5.39 -4.75 -1.30
CA ALA A 43 -4.99 -5.18 -2.63
C ALA A 43 -3.56 -4.72 -2.93
N LEU A 44 -3.20 -3.50 -2.53
CA LEU A 44 -1.85 -3.00 -2.69
C LEU A 44 -0.86 -3.87 -1.92
N GLY A 45 -1.21 -4.23 -0.69
CA GLY A 45 -0.37 -5.11 0.11
C GLY A 45 -0.15 -6.46 -0.55
N GLY A 46 -1.20 -7.01 -1.15
CA GLY A 46 -1.09 -8.27 -1.87
C GLY A 46 -0.16 -8.19 -3.06
N GLU A 47 -0.25 -7.11 -3.83
CA GLU A 47 0.64 -6.92 -4.95
C GLU A 47 2.09 -6.72 -4.50
N PHE A 48 2.29 -6.02 -3.40
CA PHE A 48 3.62 -5.83 -2.83
C PHE A 48 4.25 -7.18 -2.49
N ILE A 49 3.51 -8.03 -1.78
CA ILE A 49 4.02 -9.33 -1.38
C ILE A 49 4.28 -10.21 -2.60
N ARG A 50 3.43 -10.11 -3.61
CA ARG A 50 3.65 -10.85 -4.85
C ARG A 50 4.97 -10.45 -5.50
N ASP A 51 5.26 -9.16 -5.55
CA ASP A 51 6.51 -8.67 -6.12
C ASP A 51 7.71 -9.26 -5.38
N LEU A 52 7.63 -9.34 -4.05
CA LEU A 52 8.72 -9.92 -3.26
C LEU A 52 8.91 -11.40 -3.55
N ASN A 53 7.83 -12.11 -3.82
CA ASN A 53 7.91 -13.52 -4.14
C ASN A 53 8.47 -13.75 -5.54
N ASP A 54 8.14 -12.87 -6.47
CA ASP A 54 8.61 -12.97 -7.85
C ASP A 54 10.05 -12.51 -8.00
N ASP A 55 10.49 -11.61 -7.13
CA ASP A 55 11.83 -11.05 -7.20
C ASP A 55 12.44 -11.01 -5.79
N PRO A 56 12.97 -12.16 -5.33
CA PRO A 56 13.48 -12.26 -3.96
C PRO A 56 14.51 -11.19 -3.56
N PRO A 57 15.38 -10.70 -4.45
CA PRO A 57 16.32 -9.63 -4.06
C PRO A 57 15.63 -8.37 -3.54
N LEU A 58 14.37 -8.15 -3.88
CA LEU A 58 13.65 -6.98 -3.38
C LEU A 58 13.52 -7.01 -1.85
N ARG A 59 13.58 -8.19 -1.25
CA ARG A 59 13.47 -8.31 0.21
C ARG A 59 14.62 -7.62 0.94
N LYS A 60 15.73 -7.41 0.24
CA LYS A 60 16.90 -6.74 0.81
C LYS A 60 16.79 -5.23 0.76
N ARG A 61 15.83 -4.71 0.03
CA ARG A 61 15.63 -3.28 -0.08
C ARG A 61 14.63 -2.80 0.96
N PRO A 62 14.73 -1.52 1.37
CA PRO A 62 13.74 -0.97 2.29
C PRO A 62 12.34 -1.10 1.74
N VAL A 63 11.41 -1.51 2.58
CA VAL A 63 10.01 -1.67 2.19
C VAL A 63 9.47 -0.35 1.64
N GLU A 64 9.78 0.75 2.29
CA GLU A 64 9.32 2.06 1.87
C GLU A 64 9.72 2.39 0.45
N GLN A 65 10.97 2.07 0.10
CA GLN A 65 11.48 2.40 -1.22
C GLN A 65 10.71 1.71 -2.32
N HIS A 66 10.46 0.41 -2.14
CA HIS A 66 9.72 -0.35 -3.14
C HIS A 66 8.26 0.09 -3.18
N LEU A 67 7.67 0.36 -2.02
CA LEU A 67 6.29 0.81 -1.95
C LEU A 67 6.11 2.15 -2.68
N PHE A 68 7.00 3.10 -2.45
CA PHE A 68 6.93 4.38 -3.14
C PHE A 68 7.00 4.20 -4.65
N LYS A 69 7.86 3.31 -5.10
CA LYS A 69 7.96 3.04 -6.53
C LYS A 69 6.68 2.48 -7.10
N MET A 70 6.03 1.61 -6.35
CA MET A 70 4.79 1.01 -6.82
C MET A 70 3.67 2.03 -6.99
N ILE A 71 3.62 3.04 -6.13
CA ILE A 71 2.49 3.96 -6.12
C ILE A 71 2.76 5.31 -6.75
N GLU A 72 3.99 5.57 -7.24
CA GLU A 72 4.32 6.91 -7.71
C GLU A 72 3.52 7.33 -8.93
N CYS A 73 3.02 6.40 -9.72
CA CYS A 73 2.22 6.72 -10.89
C CYS A 73 0.80 6.18 -10.77
N GLY A 74 0.33 5.98 -9.57
CA GLY A 74 -1.01 5.49 -9.32
C GLY A 74 -1.01 4.17 -8.59
N GLY A 75 -0.41 3.15 -9.14
CA GLY A 75 -0.38 1.85 -8.52
C GLY A 75 -0.20 0.78 -9.57
N PRO A 76 0.03 -0.46 -9.13
CA PRO A 76 0.20 -1.57 -10.09
C PRO A 76 -1.12 -1.94 -10.72
N LEU A 77 -1.03 -2.68 -11.82
CA LEU A 77 -2.23 -3.20 -12.46
C LEU A 77 -2.79 -4.35 -11.63
N LEU A 78 -4.11 -4.36 -11.49
CA LEU A 78 -4.80 -5.45 -10.80
C LEU A 78 -5.13 -6.53 -11.83
N TYR A 79 -4.79 -7.77 -11.50
CA TYR A 79 -5.02 -8.87 -12.43
C TYR A 79 -6.50 -9.16 -12.65
N HIS A 80 -7.30 -9.03 -11.60
CA HIS A 80 -8.69 -9.46 -11.65
C HIS A 80 -9.66 -8.30 -11.57
N GLY A 81 -9.17 -7.09 -11.71
CA GLY A 81 -10.04 -5.93 -11.62
C GLY A 81 -10.49 -5.44 -12.98
N GLY A 82 -11.69 -4.90 -13.05
CA GLY A 82 -12.15 -4.19 -14.23
C GLY A 82 -11.60 -2.77 -14.24
N GLU A 83 -12.00 -1.99 -15.24
CA GLU A 83 -11.54 -0.61 -15.35
C GLU A 83 -11.94 0.23 -14.14
N ASP A 84 -13.16 0.04 -13.65
CA ASP A 84 -13.64 0.81 -12.51
C ASP A 84 -12.86 0.46 -11.24
N GLU A 85 -12.55 -0.81 -11.07
CA GLU A 85 -11.79 -1.26 -9.92
C GLU A 85 -10.36 -0.75 -9.98
N GLN A 86 -9.77 -0.78 -11.17
CA GLN A 86 -8.43 -0.27 -11.35
C GLN A 86 -8.37 1.23 -11.08
N ARG A 87 -9.37 1.96 -11.53
CA ARG A 87 -9.44 3.41 -11.32
C ARG A 87 -9.58 3.72 -9.83
N SER A 88 -10.43 2.95 -9.15
CA SER A 88 -10.61 3.11 -7.72
C SER A 88 -9.32 2.83 -6.96
N PHE A 89 -8.64 1.76 -7.34
CA PHE A 89 -7.38 1.36 -6.74
C PHE A 89 -6.31 2.45 -6.94
N ASP A 90 -6.19 2.96 -8.16
CA ASP A 90 -5.23 4.02 -8.47
C ASP A 90 -5.52 5.27 -7.65
N SER A 91 -6.79 5.59 -7.47
CA SER A 91 -7.18 6.75 -6.68
C SER A 91 -6.70 6.60 -5.23
N THR A 92 -6.86 5.40 -4.67
CA THR A 92 -6.40 5.13 -3.32
C THR A 92 -4.88 5.24 -3.23
N CYS A 93 -4.17 4.71 -4.21
CA CYS A 93 -2.71 4.77 -4.22
C CYS A 93 -2.21 6.21 -4.29
N ARG A 94 -2.87 7.06 -5.07
CA ARG A 94 -2.50 8.48 -5.15
C ARG A 94 -2.76 9.18 -3.83
N LYS A 95 -3.87 8.87 -3.20
CA LYS A 95 -4.21 9.45 -1.91
C LYS A 95 -3.20 9.04 -0.86
N PHE A 96 -2.81 7.78 -0.87
CA PHE A 96 -1.82 7.26 0.05
C PHE A 96 -0.46 7.91 -0.19
N GLN A 97 -0.07 8.06 -1.45
CA GLN A 97 1.19 8.71 -1.79
C GLN A 97 1.22 10.15 -1.28
N ARG A 98 0.12 10.86 -1.46
CA ARG A 98 0.03 12.24 -0.97
C ARG A 98 0.15 12.28 0.54
N PHE A 99 -0.53 11.36 1.22
CA PHE A 99 -0.46 11.27 2.67
C PHE A 99 0.98 11.06 3.14
N LEU A 100 1.68 10.11 2.51
CA LEU A 100 3.07 9.83 2.87
C LEU A 100 3.96 11.04 2.63
N SER A 101 3.75 11.73 1.52
CA SER A 101 4.54 12.93 1.20
C SER A 101 4.33 14.03 2.22
N GLU A 102 3.12 14.18 2.71
CA GLU A 102 2.81 15.22 3.68
C GLU A 102 3.30 14.89 5.08
N THR A 103 3.31 13.62 5.42
CA THR A 103 3.71 13.21 6.77
C THR A 103 5.19 12.85 6.89
N ALA A 104 5.89 12.71 5.78
CA ALA A 104 7.29 12.31 5.77
C ALA A 104 8.25 13.47 6.02
N ARG A 105 7.74 14.64 6.35
CA ARG A 105 8.61 15.79 6.59
C ARG A 105 9.25 15.76 7.96
#